data_77e166e66c435f656ef5175ffcb27ee7
#
_entry.id   77e166e66c435f656ef5175ffcb27ee7
#
_cell.length_a   1.000
_cell.length_b   1.000
_cell.length_c   1.000
_cell.angle_alpha   90.00
_cell.angle_beta   90.00
_cell.angle_gamma   90.00
#
_symmetry.space_group_name_H-M   'P 1'
#
loop_
_entity.id
_entity.type
_entity.pdbx_description
1 polymer ?
#
loop_
_entity_poly.entity_id
_entity_poly.type
_entity_poly.pdbx_seq_one_letter_code
_entity_poly.pdbx_strand_id
1 'polypeptide(L)'
;MSDIEKRIKEKIERVGTPLKEWDINIYRGILTGYNEAFIIDGKTKDGLIEKSPKNAEIIRPILRGRDIKRYGYEFADLWLICTHNGTPSTPPINIDEYPDIKAHLDRYFPQLSDRQDKGCTPYNLRSCIYMDDFSKQKIIWIELTDHPNFALDLNGYYINNTVFFITGKHLKYLTAFLNSKICEWYFDKICATSGVGTRRWIKMYIDQIMIPKISLEQESVIEAIMDNITDNKKISPSVEMSINSLISELFGLSANEFNHVMNAIL
;
A
#
# COMPACT_ATOMS: atom_id res chain seq x y z
N MET A 1 -18.34 21.20 13.11
CA MET A 1 -17.46 20.58 14.12
C MET A 1 -17.89 21.03 15.50
N SER A 2 -18.25 20.12 16.40
CA SER A 2 -18.64 20.42 17.78
C SER A 2 -17.43 20.83 18.62
N ASP A 3 -17.68 21.35 19.85
CA ASP A 3 -16.56 21.77 20.73
C ASP A 3 -15.68 20.62 21.21
N ILE A 4 -16.24 19.41 21.38
CA ILE A 4 -15.45 18.22 21.67
C ILE A 4 -14.58 17.83 20.47
N GLU A 5 -15.10 17.88 19.25
CA GLU A 5 -14.32 17.58 18.03
C GLU A 5 -13.17 18.57 17.82
N LYS A 6 -13.40 19.87 18.10
CA LYS A 6 -12.33 20.87 18.04
C LYS A 6 -11.20 20.55 19.01
N ARG A 7 -11.54 20.24 20.28
CA ARG A 7 -10.52 19.85 21.29
C ARG A 7 -9.74 18.61 20.91
N ILE A 8 -10.42 17.57 20.38
CA ILE A 8 -9.75 16.36 19.90
C ILE A 8 -8.78 16.69 18.77
N LYS A 9 -9.25 17.43 17.77
CA LYS A 9 -8.43 17.84 16.62
C LYS A 9 -7.21 18.65 17.07
N GLU A 10 -7.37 19.62 17.96
CA GLU A 10 -6.29 20.42 18.52
C GLU A 10 -5.25 19.56 19.26
N LYS A 11 -5.68 18.56 20.04
CA LYS A 11 -4.77 17.63 20.72
C LYS A 11 -3.96 16.81 19.70
N ILE A 12 -4.63 16.26 18.68
CA ILE A 12 -3.98 15.50 17.61
C ILE A 12 -2.95 16.36 16.88
N GLU A 13 -3.30 17.57 16.49
CA GLU A 13 -2.41 18.48 15.77
C GLU A 13 -1.25 19.01 16.61
N ARG A 14 -1.44 19.14 17.92
CA ARG A 14 -0.38 19.58 18.83
C ARG A 14 0.66 18.50 19.10
N VAL A 15 0.25 17.24 19.20
CA VAL A 15 1.12 16.10 19.57
C VAL A 15 1.69 15.41 18.35
N GLY A 16 0.90 15.33 17.28
CA GLY A 16 1.27 14.60 16.09
C GLY A 16 2.34 15.28 15.25
N THR A 17 3.07 14.47 14.49
CA THR A 17 3.99 14.88 13.43
C THR A 17 3.38 14.48 12.10
N PRO A 18 3.31 15.37 11.09
CA PRO A 18 2.78 15.02 9.78
C PRO A 18 3.52 13.81 9.17
N LEU A 19 2.79 12.88 8.56
CA LEU A 19 3.39 11.67 7.99
C LEU A 19 4.52 11.97 6.98
N LYS A 20 4.40 13.06 6.22
CA LYS A 20 5.45 13.52 5.29
C LYS A 20 6.81 13.82 5.94
N GLU A 21 6.84 14.01 7.27
CA GLU A 21 8.06 14.31 8.04
C GLU A 21 8.66 13.06 8.72
N TRP A 22 8.05 11.89 8.49
CA TRP A 22 8.59 10.60 8.93
C TRP A 22 9.63 10.10 7.92
N ASP A 23 10.55 9.25 8.39
CA ASP A 23 11.58 8.61 7.54
C ASP A 23 10.95 7.52 6.64
N ILE A 24 10.16 7.97 5.69
CA ILE A 24 9.40 7.13 4.76
C ILE A 24 9.39 7.71 3.35
N ASN A 25 9.03 6.87 2.38
CA ASN A 25 8.72 7.28 1.02
C ASN A 25 7.34 6.74 0.62
N ILE A 26 6.57 7.54 -0.11
CA ILE A 26 5.25 7.18 -0.61
C ILE A 26 5.28 7.12 -2.13
N TYR A 27 4.87 5.97 -2.67
CA TYR A 27 4.88 5.68 -4.09
C TYR A 27 3.54 5.10 -4.55
N ARG A 28 3.36 5.03 -5.86
CA ARG A 28 2.23 4.37 -6.51
C ARG A 28 2.68 3.08 -7.19
N GLY A 29 1.77 2.12 -7.29
CA GLY A 29 2.01 0.84 -7.94
C GLY A 29 2.28 0.96 -9.46
N ILE A 30 2.69 -0.15 -10.05
CA ILE A 30 3.13 -0.22 -11.44
C ILE A 30 1.97 0.07 -12.39
N LEU A 31 2.24 0.95 -13.35
CA LEU A 31 1.37 1.25 -14.47
C LEU A 31 1.87 0.47 -15.69
N THR A 32 1.10 -0.52 -16.12
CA THR A 32 1.44 -1.35 -17.29
C THR A 32 1.00 -0.71 -18.60
N GLY A 33 0.00 0.18 -18.56
CA GLY A 33 -0.66 0.72 -19.74
C GLY A 33 -1.56 -0.30 -20.48
N TYR A 34 -1.38 -1.60 -20.26
CA TYR A 34 -2.22 -2.67 -20.80
C TYR A 34 -2.11 -3.95 -19.95
N ASN A 35 -2.98 -4.09 -18.96
CA ASN A 35 -2.89 -5.16 -17.98
C ASN A 35 -3.00 -6.58 -18.57
N GLU A 36 -3.81 -6.76 -19.60
CA GLU A 36 -4.06 -8.07 -20.23
C GLU A 36 -2.80 -8.72 -20.78
N ALA A 37 -1.82 -7.92 -21.22
CA ALA A 37 -0.56 -8.43 -21.70
C ALA A 37 0.44 -8.74 -20.59
N PHE A 38 0.46 -7.91 -19.53
CA PHE A 38 1.51 -7.94 -18.51
C PHE A 38 1.11 -8.65 -17.22
N ILE A 39 -0.19 -8.81 -16.94
CA ILE A 39 -0.67 -9.51 -15.74
C ILE A 39 -1.23 -10.85 -16.17
N ILE A 40 -0.56 -11.92 -15.77
CA ILE A 40 -0.85 -13.30 -16.14
C ILE A 40 -1.26 -14.12 -14.90
N ASP A 41 -1.99 -15.20 -15.10
CA ASP A 41 -2.31 -16.16 -14.04
C ASP A 41 -1.14 -17.14 -13.76
N GLY A 42 -1.27 -17.88 -12.65
CA GLY A 42 -0.27 -18.86 -12.24
C GLY A 42 -0.03 -19.94 -13.28
N LYS A 43 -1.09 -20.40 -13.97
CA LYS A 43 -0.96 -21.40 -15.02
C LYS A 43 -0.11 -20.90 -16.20
N THR A 44 -0.35 -19.68 -16.65
CA THR A 44 0.42 -19.04 -17.73
C THR A 44 1.87 -18.83 -17.30
N LYS A 45 2.07 -18.37 -16.05
CA LYS A 45 3.41 -18.22 -15.46
C LYS A 45 4.15 -19.57 -15.45
N ASP A 46 3.53 -20.65 -14.95
CA ASP A 46 4.16 -21.96 -14.88
C ASP A 46 4.54 -22.47 -16.28
N GLY A 47 3.64 -22.33 -17.26
CA GLY A 47 3.94 -22.70 -18.65
C GLY A 47 5.08 -21.89 -19.30
N LEU A 48 5.25 -20.61 -18.93
CA LEU A 48 6.39 -19.82 -19.39
C LEU A 48 7.70 -20.27 -18.73
N ILE A 49 7.68 -20.57 -17.43
CA ILE A 49 8.86 -21.02 -16.70
C ILE A 49 9.28 -22.43 -17.13
N GLU A 50 8.31 -23.32 -17.42
CA GLU A 50 8.59 -24.67 -17.94
C GLU A 50 9.32 -24.62 -19.28
N LYS A 51 8.95 -23.69 -20.18
CA LYS A 51 9.63 -23.50 -21.46
C LYS A 51 11.07 -23.01 -21.27
N SER A 52 11.28 -22.06 -20.39
CA SER A 52 12.61 -21.55 -20.04
C SER A 52 12.63 -21.05 -18.59
N PRO A 53 13.45 -21.68 -17.71
CA PRO A 53 13.62 -21.22 -16.33
C PRO A 53 14.07 -19.75 -16.22
N LYS A 54 14.76 -19.23 -17.25
CA LYS A 54 15.19 -17.83 -17.32
C LYS A 54 13.99 -16.86 -17.23
N ASN A 55 12.81 -17.26 -17.73
CA ASN A 55 11.62 -16.43 -17.68
C ASN A 55 11.21 -16.02 -16.24
N ALA A 56 11.59 -16.83 -15.23
CA ALA A 56 11.33 -16.49 -13.82
C ALA A 56 12.07 -15.22 -13.36
N GLU A 57 13.15 -14.83 -14.04
CA GLU A 57 13.93 -13.63 -13.68
C GLU A 57 13.13 -12.33 -13.79
N ILE A 58 12.11 -12.31 -14.65
CA ILE A 58 11.29 -11.11 -14.91
C ILE A 58 9.80 -11.32 -14.62
N ILE A 59 9.43 -12.39 -13.94
CA ILE A 59 8.05 -12.62 -13.47
C ILE A 59 7.99 -12.39 -11.96
N ARG A 60 7.03 -11.56 -11.52
CA ARG A 60 6.87 -11.14 -10.13
C ARG A 60 5.43 -11.33 -9.65
N PRO A 61 5.20 -11.80 -8.41
CA PRO A 61 3.84 -11.85 -7.87
C PRO A 61 3.29 -10.43 -7.73
N ILE A 62 2.02 -10.22 -8.06
CA ILE A 62 1.38 -8.89 -8.04
C ILE A 62 0.05 -8.91 -7.32
N LEU A 63 -0.21 -7.88 -6.50
CA LEU A 63 -1.49 -7.60 -5.87
C LEU A 63 -2.20 -6.45 -6.58
N ARG A 64 -3.52 -6.56 -6.68
CA ARG A 64 -4.40 -5.50 -7.18
C ARG A 64 -5.14 -4.83 -6.02
N GLY A 65 -5.77 -3.70 -6.25
CA GLY A 65 -6.54 -3.02 -5.21
C GLY A 65 -7.56 -3.91 -4.51
N ARG A 66 -8.29 -4.75 -5.27
CA ARG A 66 -9.31 -5.67 -4.70
C ARG A 66 -8.74 -6.75 -3.79
N ASP A 67 -7.44 -7.02 -3.91
CA ASP A 67 -6.76 -8.06 -3.14
C ASP A 67 -6.33 -7.53 -1.75
N ILE A 68 -6.32 -6.20 -1.56
CA ILE A 68 -5.93 -5.55 -0.30
C ILE A 68 -7.11 -5.53 0.68
N LYS A 69 -6.81 -5.92 1.92
CA LYS A 69 -7.75 -5.93 3.05
C LYS A 69 -7.13 -5.15 4.21
N ARG A 70 -7.95 -4.80 5.19
CA ARG A 70 -7.46 -4.22 6.43
C ARG A 70 -6.55 -5.20 7.16
N TYR A 71 -5.33 -4.80 7.44
CA TYR A 71 -4.24 -5.59 8.05
C TYR A 71 -3.73 -6.78 7.21
N GLY A 72 -4.17 -6.97 5.97
CA GLY A 72 -3.74 -8.12 5.18
C GLY A 72 -4.12 -8.03 3.70
N TYR A 73 -3.84 -9.08 2.97
CA TYR A 73 -4.19 -9.20 1.55
C TYR A 73 -4.44 -10.66 1.18
N GLU A 74 -5.17 -10.87 0.08
CA GLU A 74 -5.45 -12.17 -0.50
C GLU A 74 -4.77 -12.27 -1.86
N PHE A 75 -3.72 -13.09 -1.96
CA PHE A 75 -3.03 -13.30 -3.23
C PHE A 75 -3.90 -14.13 -4.18
N ALA A 76 -4.20 -13.57 -5.33
CA ALA A 76 -5.09 -14.17 -6.32
C ALA A 76 -4.34 -14.98 -7.40
N ASP A 77 -3.10 -15.40 -7.12
CA ASP A 77 -2.21 -16.12 -8.04
C ASP A 77 -2.02 -15.37 -9.38
N LEU A 78 -1.80 -14.06 -9.28
CA LEU A 78 -1.50 -13.21 -10.42
C LEU A 78 -0.04 -12.77 -10.42
N TRP A 79 0.51 -12.66 -11.61
CA TRP A 79 1.92 -12.45 -11.84
C TRP A 79 2.14 -11.35 -12.87
N LEU A 80 3.08 -10.46 -12.60
CA LEU A 80 3.51 -9.39 -13.49
C LEU A 80 4.68 -9.86 -14.35
N ILE A 81 4.57 -9.73 -15.65
CA ILE A 81 5.72 -9.73 -16.55
C ILE A 81 6.41 -8.36 -16.40
N CYS A 82 7.48 -8.33 -15.61
CA CYS A 82 8.18 -7.11 -15.22
C CYS A 82 9.31 -6.77 -16.18
N THR A 83 8.96 -6.39 -17.40
CA THR A 83 9.91 -5.87 -18.39
C THR A 83 10.25 -4.41 -18.10
N HIS A 84 10.92 -4.14 -16.99
CA HIS A 84 11.22 -2.78 -16.54
C HIS A 84 12.09 -2.02 -17.56
N ASN A 85 11.94 -0.69 -17.56
CA ASN A 85 12.67 0.22 -18.46
C ASN A 85 13.99 0.71 -17.87
N GLY A 86 14.62 -0.12 -17.04
CA GLY A 86 15.86 0.20 -16.33
C GLY A 86 15.64 1.00 -15.04
N THR A 87 16.68 1.03 -14.25
CA THR A 87 16.87 1.87 -13.06
C THR A 87 18.22 2.60 -13.21
N PRO A 88 18.58 3.53 -12.31
CA PRO A 88 19.92 4.14 -12.38
C PRO A 88 21.08 3.14 -12.34
N SER A 89 20.85 1.94 -11.78
CA SER A 89 21.87 0.89 -11.62
C SER A 89 21.69 -0.32 -12.56
N THR A 90 20.57 -0.42 -13.27
CA THR A 90 20.22 -1.60 -14.06
C THR A 90 19.69 -1.18 -15.43
N PRO A 91 20.19 -1.74 -16.55
CA PRO A 91 19.69 -1.43 -17.89
C PRO A 91 18.24 -1.89 -18.07
N PRO A 92 17.54 -1.35 -19.09
CA PRO A 92 16.23 -1.87 -19.50
C PRO A 92 16.29 -3.36 -19.82
N ILE A 93 15.22 -4.08 -19.55
CA ILE A 93 15.09 -5.47 -19.96
C ILE A 93 15.10 -5.53 -21.51
N ASN A 94 16.02 -6.32 -22.05
CA ASN A 94 16.03 -6.67 -23.45
C ASN A 94 15.11 -7.87 -23.67
N ILE A 95 13.96 -7.65 -24.32
CA ILE A 95 12.94 -8.69 -24.52
C ILE A 95 13.42 -9.85 -25.40
N ASP A 96 14.40 -9.62 -26.27
CA ASP A 96 14.94 -10.67 -27.14
C ASP A 96 15.71 -11.76 -26.36
N GLU A 97 16.07 -11.47 -25.11
CA GLU A 97 16.64 -12.47 -24.21
C GLU A 97 15.59 -13.40 -23.59
N TYR A 98 14.29 -13.11 -23.76
CA TYR A 98 13.15 -13.85 -23.22
C TYR A 98 12.15 -14.20 -24.35
N PRO A 99 12.52 -15.08 -25.31
CA PRO A 99 11.74 -15.30 -26.52
C PRO A 99 10.32 -15.83 -26.25
N ASP A 100 10.11 -16.62 -25.19
CA ASP A 100 8.77 -17.11 -24.83
C ASP A 100 7.87 -16.00 -24.29
N ILE A 101 8.43 -15.11 -23.50
CA ILE A 101 7.71 -13.92 -22.99
C ILE A 101 7.44 -12.96 -24.14
N LYS A 102 8.41 -12.76 -25.06
CA LYS A 102 8.19 -11.98 -26.26
C LYS A 102 7.03 -12.53 -27.08
N ALA A 103 7.02 -13.84 -27.36
CA ALA A 103 5.94 -14.50 -28.07
C ALA A 103 4.57 -14.38 -27.38
N HIS A 104 4.56 -14.33 -26.03
CA HIS A 104 3.35 -14.01 -25.29
C HIS A 104 2.90 -12.56 -25.52
N LEU A 105 3.80 -11.60 -25.43
CA LEU A 105 3.51 -10.17 -25.61
C LEU A 105 3.16 -9.83 -27.05
N ASP A 106 3.73 -10.51 -28.05
CA ASP A 106 3.45 -10.31 -29.49
C ASP A 106 1.97 -10.50 -29.84
N ARG A 107 1.24 -11.33 -29.08
CA ARG A 107 -0.21 -11.50 -29.24
C ARG A 107 -1.01 -10.21 -28.99
N TYR A 108 -0.41 -9.27 -28.29
CA TYR A 108 -0.98 -7.98 -27.91
C TYR A 108 -0.25 -6.80 -28.56
N PHE A 109 0.58 -7.09 -29.57
CA PHE A 109 1.50 -6.09 -30.13
C PHE A 109 0.81 -4.80 -30.62
N PRO A 110 -0.37 -4.83 -31.28
CA PRO A 110 -1.06 -3.60 -31.67
C PRO A 110 -1.32 -2.67 -30.47
N GLN A 111 -1.87 -3.22 -29.36
CA GLN A 111 -2.17 -2.47 -28.15
C GLN A 111 -0.90 -2.01 -27.44
N LEU A 112 0.14 -2.84 -27.41
CA LEU A 112 1.43 -2.50 -26.79
C LEU A 112 2.13 -1.37 -27.55
N SER A 113 2.04 -1.36 -28.89
CA SER A 113 2.60 -0.30 -29.72
C SER A 113 1.90 1.04 -29.48
N ASP A 114 0.58 1.02 -29.33
CA ASP A 114 -0.25 2.24 -29.22
C ASP A 114 -0.33 2.81 -27.79
N ARG A 115 -0.02 2.01 -26.74
CA ARG A 115 -0.09 2.48 -25.35
C ARG A 115 0.87 3.65 -25.08
N GLN A 116 0.42 4.62 -24.32
CA GLN A 116 1.23 5.79 -23.95
C GLN A 116 2.23 5.49 -22.83
N ASP A 117 1.88 4.57 -21.91
CA ASP A 117 2.69 4.18 -20.76
C ASP A 117 3.68 3.04 -21.09
N LYS A 118 4.49 3.25 -22.13
CA LYS A 118 5.57 2.33 -22.54
C LYS A 118 6.93 2.91 -22.20
N GLY A 119 7.94 2.03 -22.15
CA GLY A 119 9.34 2.39 -22.00
C GLY A 119 10.03 2.65 -23.34
N CYS A 120 11.30 2.29 -23.43
CA CYS A 120 12.12 2.47 -24.66
C CYS A 120 11.64 1.63 -25.84
N THR A 121 10.93 0.53 -25.58
CA THR A 121 10.28 -0.29 -26.61
C THR A 121 8.81 -0.54 -26.26
N PRO A 122 7.97 -1.03 -27.19
CA PRO A 122 6.60 -1.46 -26.90
C PRO A 122 6.51 -2.56 -25.85
N TYR A 123 7.56 -3.34 -25.64
CA TYR A 123 7.59 -4.42 -24.65
C TYR A 123 7.94 -3.94 -23.24
N ASN A 124 8.64 -2.80 -23.09
CA ASN A 124 9.07 -2.31 -21.80
C ASN A 124 7.95 -1.56 -21.08
N LEU A 125 7.86 -1.77 -19.78
CA LEU A 125 7.04 -0.97 -18.88
C LEU A 125 7.56 0.47 -18.84
N ARG A 126 6.71 1.41 -18.46
CA ARG A 126 7.09 2.80 -18.21
C ARG A 126 8.23 2.88 -17.18
N SER A 127 9.14 3.85 -17.37
CA SER A 127 10.22 4.10 -16.43
C SER A 127 9.72 4.34 -15.01
N CYS A 128 10.34 3.66 -14.05
CA CYS A 128 10.03 3.76 -12.64
C CYS A 128 11.34 3.80 -11.83
N ILE A 129 11.69 4.96 -11.30
CA ILE A 129 12.97 5.18 -10.58
C ILE A 129 13.02 4.48 -9.22
N TYR A 130 11.86 4.08 -8.66
CA TYR A 130 11.72 3.37 -7.39
C TYR A 130 11.38 1.88 -7.58
N MET A 131 11.81 1.28 -8.70
CA MET A 131 11.53 -0.13 -9.02
C MET A 131 12.00 -1.07 -7.90
N ASP A 132 13.16 -0.78 -7.30
CA ASP A 132 13.74 -1.60 -6.22
C ASP A 132 12.92 -1.54 -4.92
N ASP A 133 12.09 -0.51 -4.74
CA ASP A 133 11.25 -0.37 -3.55
C ASP A 133 10.08 -1.36 -3.53
N PHE A 134 9.69 -1.92 -4.68
CA PHE A 134 8.62 -2.94 -4.71
C PHE A 134 8.99 -4.22 -3.98
N SER A 135 10.25 -4.62 -3.94
CA SER A 135 10.72 -5.81 -3.25
C SER A 135 10.93 -5.63 -1.74
N LYS A 136 10.89 -4.38 -1.25
CA LYS A 136 11.07 -4.07 0.18
C LYS A 136 9.78 -4.35 0.96
N GLN A 137 9.94 -4.49 2.28
CA GLN A 137 8.81 -4.41 3.20
C GLN A 137 8.13 -3.05 3.05
N LYS A 138 6.80 -3.05 3.03
CA LYS A 138 6.02 -1.84 2.76
C LYS A 138 4.60 -1.92 3.28
N ILE A 139 4.01 -0.78 3.55
CA ILE A 139 2.57 -0.64 3.77
C ILE A 139 1.91 -0.42 2.42
N ILE A 140 0.84 -1.15 2.12
CA ILE A 140 0.07 -1.04 0.89
C ILE A 140 -1.38 -0.67 1.18
N TRP A 141 -2.00 0.17 0.32
CA TRP A 141 -3.41 0.55 0.45
C TRP A 141 -4.02 0.98 -0.88
N ILE A 142 -5.34 1.03 -0.94
CA ILE A 142 -6.10 1.48 -2.12
C ILE A 142 -6.54 2.92 -2.00
N GLU A 143 -6.61 3.64 -3.14
CA GLU A 143 -6.96 5.05 -3.19
C GLU A 143 -8.39 5.33 -2.70
N LEU A 144 -9.35 4.51 -3.12
CA LEU A 144 -10.78 4.73 -2.86
C LEU A 144 -11.34 3.62 -1.98
N THR A 145 -11.75 3.97 -0.76
CA THR A 145 -12.39 3.03 0.17
C THR A 145 -13.17 3.78 1.24
N ASP A 146 -14.23 3.15 1.74
CA ASP A 146 -15.08 3.72 2.80
C ASP A 146 -14.37 3.69 4.17
N HIS A 147 -13.51 2.71 4.39
CA HIS A 147 -12.73 2.55 5.62
C HIS A 147 -11.24 2.38 5.32
N PRO A 148 -10.33 2.68 6.27
CA PRO A 148 -8.91 2.46 6.08
C PRO A 148 -8.62 0.96 5.86
N ASN A 149 -7.94 0.65 4.76
CA ASN A 149 -7.52 -0.69 4.38
C ASN A 149 -6.01 -0.69 4.10
N PHE A 150 -5.23 -0.56 5.17
CA PHE A 150 -3.77 -0.61 5.12
C PHE A 150 -3.29 -2.01 5.50
N ALA A 151 -2.42 -2.59 4.67
CA ALA A 151 -1.81 -3.89 4.92
C ALA A 151 -0.29 -3.78 4.91
N LEU A 152 0.37 -4.55 5.78
CA LEU A 152 1.82 -4.67 5.79
C LEU A 152 2.22 -5.84 4.88
N ASP A 153 2.97 -5.55 3.82
CA ASP A 153 3.58 -6.55 2.95
C ASP A 153 5.04 -6.81 3.38
N LEU A 154 5.29 -8.01 3.87
CA LEU A 154 6.61 -8.50 4.26
C LEU A 154 7.25 -9.39 3.17
N ASN A 155 6.50 -9.72 2.11
CA ASN A 155 6.89 -10.72 1.11
C ASN A 155 7.39 -10.11 -0.20
N GLY A 156 7.37 -8.77 -0.33
CA GLY A 156 7.86 -8.08 -1.51
C GLY A 156 6.97 -8.24 -2.75
N TYR A 157 5.67 -8.31 -2.58
CA TYR A 157 4.73 -8.31 -3.69
C TYR A 157 4.82 -7.01 -4.50
N TYR A 158 4.76 -7.15 -5.80
CA TYR A 158 4.50 -6.00 -6.68
C TYR A 158 3.03 -5.60 -6.56
N ILE A 159 2.72 -4.36 -6.86
CA ILE A 159 1.36 -3.84 -6.78
C ILE A 159 1.01 -3.04 -8.03
N ASN A 160 -0.24 -3.11 -8.46
CA ASN A 160 -0.69 -2.39 -9.64
C ASN A 160 -0.99 -0.90 -9.32
N ASN A 161 -1.23 -0.11 -10.34
CA ASN A 161 -1.44 1.34 -10.28
C ASN A 161 -2.67 1.81 -9.48
N THR A 162 -3.54 0.92 -9.02
CA THR A 162 -4.67 1.24 -8.12
C THR A 162 -4.28 1.22 -6.65
N VAL A 163 -3.05 0.79 -6.34
CA VAL A 163 -2.49 0.63 -5.01
C VAL A 163 -1.34 1.62 -4.81
N PHE A 164 -1.28 2.22 -3.64
CA PHE A 164 -0.14 3.01 -3.16
C PHE A 164 0.67 2.22 -2.15
N PHE A 165 1.90 2.63 -1.89
CA PHE A 165 2.72 2.01 -0.85
C PHE A 165 3.67 2.98 -0.15
N ILE A 166 4.03 2.64 1.10
CA ILE A 166 5.01 3.32 1.92
C ILE A 166 6.16 2.36 2.19
N THR A 167 7.39 2.80 1.93
CA THR A 167 8.61 2.17 2.41
C THR A 167 9.31 3.07 3.43
N GLY A 168 10.15 2.50 4.30
CA GLY A 168 10.89 3.26 5.31
C GLY A 168 10.88 2.59 6.67
N LYS A 169 10.87 3.41 7.73
CA LYS A 169 10.94 2.94 9.12
C LYS A 169 9.56 2.90 9.79
N HIS A 170 9.47 2.21 10.92
CA HIS A 170 8.28 2.15 11.77
C HIS A 170 7.02 1.58 11.08
N LEU A 171 7.19 0.71 10.08
CA LEU A 171 6.07 0.27 9.23
C LEU A 171 4.97 -0.47 10.00
N LYS A 172 5.30 -1.28 11.02
CA LYS A 172 4.30 -1.96 11.84
C LYS A 172 3.47 -0.95 12.65
N TYR A 173 4.15 -0.01 13.31
CA TYR A 173 3.47 1.07 14.05
C TYR A 173 2.58 1.90 13.13
N LEU A 174 3.12 2.35 11.99
CA LEU A 174 2.36 3.13 11.02
C LEU A 174 1.15 2.36 10.48
N THR A 175 1.28 1.05 10.23
CA THR A 175 0.14 0.22 9.79
C THR A 175 -0.96 0.16 10.85
N ALA A 176 -0.58 -0.04 12.11
CA ALA A 176 -1.54 -0.04 13.23
C ALA A 176 -2.23 1.31 13.37
N PHE A 177 -1.46 2.41 13.32
CA PHE A 177 -1.99 3.76 13.41
C PHE A 177 -2.94 4.09 12.27
N LEU A 178 -2.52 3.87 11.02
CA LEU A 178 -3.30 4.21 9.82
C LEU A 178 -4.63 3.44 9.73
N ASN A 179 -4.71 2.25 10.34
CA ASN A 179 -5.94 1.48 10.45
C ASN A 179 -6.79 1.81 11.69
N SER A 180 -6.31 2.68 12.59
CA SER A 180 -7.04 3.00 13.83
C SER A 180 -8.27 3.85 13.56
N LYS A 181 -9.29 3.73 14.41
CA LYS A 181 -10.46 4.62 14.37
C LYS A 181 -10.11 6.08 14.65
N ILE A 182 -9.06 6.33 15.40
CA ILE A 182 -8.58 7.69 15.65
C ILE A 182 -8.02 8.32 14.38
N CYS A 183 -7.22 7.56 13.61
CA CYS A 183 -6.73 8.00 12.31
C CYS A 183 -7.89 8.21 11.32
N GLU A 184 -8.85 7.30 11.25
CA GLU A 184 -10.02 7.39 10.38
C GLU A 184 -10.85 8.64 10.71
N TRP A 185 -11.12 8.88 12.00
CA TRP A 185 -11.84 10.06 12.48
C TRP A 185 -11.11 11.35 12.10
N TYR A 186 -9.79 11.41 12.33
CA TYR A 186 -9.00 12.59 12.00
C TYR A 186 -8.92 12.81 10.48
N PHE A 187 -8.76 11.75 9.71
CA PHE A 187 -8.75 11.81 8.25
C PHE A 187 -10.03 12.46 7.69
N ASP A 188 -11.20 12.17 8.25
CA ASP A 188 -12.46 12.80 7.88
C ASP A 188 -12.50 14.33 8.13
N LYS A 189 -11.63 14.83 8.98
CA LYS A 189 -11.53 16.28 9.27
C LYS A 189 -10.56 17.01 8.34
N ILE A 190 -9.71 16.28 7.61
CA ILE A 190 -8.68 16.86 6.72
C ILE A 190 -8.86 16.51 5.24
N CYS A 191 -9.59 15.45 4.92
CA CYS A 191 -9.86 15.09 3.51
C CYS A 191 -11.12 15.77 2.97
N ALA A 192 -11.12 16.02 1.65
CA ALA A 192 -12.35 16.34 0.95
C ALA A 192 -13.17 15.07 0.74
N THR A 193 -14.41 15.06 1.23
CA THR A 193 -15.34 13.96 1.00
C THR A 193 -16.03 14.11 -0.34
N SER A 194 -16.18 13.02 -1.08
CA SER A 194 -16.89 13.00 -2.37
C SER A 194 -18.43 13.00 -2.25
N GLY A 195 -18.99 13.39 -1.11
CA GLY A 195 -20.46 13.46 -0.90
C GLY A 195 -21.19 12.10 -0.83
N VAL A 196 -20.53 10.99 -1.07
CA VAL A 196 -21.10 9.63 -1.11
C VAL A 196 -20.49 8.71 -0.05
N GLY A 197 -19.73 9.26 0.92
CA GLY A 197 -19.10 8.50 2.01
C GLY A 197 -17.75 7.86 1.67
N THR A 198 -17.37 7.79 0.40
CA THR A 198 -16.07 7.22 0.00
C THR A 198 -14.95 8.23 0.21
N ARG A 199 -13.89 7.80 0.90
CA ARG A 199 -12.69 8.60 1.18
C ARG A 199 -11.63 8.40 0.09
N ARG A 200 -10.89 9.46 -0.20
CA ARG A 200 -9.76 9.41 -1.13
C ARG A 200 -8.44 9.41 -0.36
N TRP A 201 -7.89 8.22 -0.15
CA TRP A 201 -6.61 8.00 0.54
C TRP A 201 -5.43 8.27 -0.41
N ILE A 202 -5.37 9.49 -0.97
CA ILE A 202 -4.29 9.92 -1.87
C ILE A 202 -3.16 10.59 -1.09
N LYS A 203 -1.96 10.60 -1.68
CA LYS A 203 -0.75 11.14 -1.07
C LYS A 203 -0.96 12.53 -0.47
N MET A 204 -1.67 13.44 -1.15
CA MET A 204 -1.90 14.80 -0.70
C MET A 204 -2.56 14.89 0.69
N TYR A 205 -3.48 13.97 1.02
CA TYR A 205 -4.13 13.91 2.33
C TYR A 205 -3.36 13.03 3.31
N ILE A 206 -2.82 11.90 2.83
CA ILE A 206 -2.01 10.97 3.64
C ILE A 206 -0.80 11.69 4.23
N ASP A 207 -0.11 12.52 3.48
CA ASP A 207 1.04 13.33 3.91
C ASP A 207 0.73 14.23 5.12
N GLN A 208 -0.53 14.62 5.31
CA GLN A 208 -1.00 15.53 6.37
C GLN A 208 -1.47 14.81 7.63
N ILE A 209 -1.55 13.49 7.63
CA ILE A 209 -1.99 12.73 8.81
C ILE A 209 -1.01 12.97 9.95
N MET A 210 -1.53 13.44 11.08
CA MET A 210 -0.76 13.72 12.28
C MET A 210 -0.58 12.45 13.10
N ILE A 211 0.66 11.99 13.24
CA ILE A 211 1.03 10.73 13.90
C ILE A 211 1.91 11.04 15.10
N PRO A 212 1.58 10.57 16.32
CA PRO A 212 2.38 10.84 17.52
C PRO A 212 3.71 10.06 17.43
N LYS A 213 4.79 10.69 17.86
CA LYS A 213 6.05 9.99 18.09
C LYS A 213 5.90 9.09 19.31
N ILE A 214 6.56 7.94 19.26
CA ILE A 214 6.49 6.93 20.33
C ILE A 214 7.90 6.57 20.81
N SER A 215 8.00 6.08 22.06
CA SER A 215 9.22 5.50 22.57
C SER A 215 9.46 4.11 21.97
N LEU A 216 10.71 3.63 22.00
CA LEU A 216 11.05 2.27 21.55
C LEU A 216 10.27 1.19 22.32
N GLU A 217 9.99 1.43 23.60
CA GLU A 217 9.20 0.51 24.43
C GLU A 217 7.74 0.43 23.94
N GLN A 218 7.11 1.57 23.71
CA GLN A 218 5.75 1.63 23.16
C GLN A 218 5.66 1.02 21.77
N GLU A 219 6.66 1.26 20.92
CA GLU A 219 6.73 0.68 19.60
C GLU A 219 6.82 -0.85 19.66
N SER A 220 7.67 -1.40 20.52
CA SER A 220 7.80 -2.86 20.72
C SER A 220 6.48 -3.52 21.11
N VAL A 221 5.65 -2.87 21.92
CA VAL A 221 4.31 -3.38 22.28
C VAL A 221 3.41 -3.45 21.04
N ILE A 222 3.39 -2.39 20.24
CA ILE A 222 2.57 -2.35 19.00
C ILE A 222 3.08 -3.35 17.98
N GLU A 223 4.41 -3.48 17.84
CA GLU A 223 5.02 -4.46 16.93
C GLU A 223 4.64 -5.89 17.28
N ALA A 224 4.67 -6.25 18.56
CA ALA A 224 4.24 -7.58 19.01
C ALA A 224 2.75 -7.85 18.71
N ILE A 225 1.89 -6.84 18.83
CA ILE A 225 0.48 -6.93 18.44
C ILE A 225 0.38 -7.14 16.92
N MET A 226 1.13 -6.38 16.14
CA MET A 226 1.11 -6.47 14.67
C MET A 226 1.63 -7.81 14.14
N ASP A 227 2.64 -8.41 14.79
CA ASP A 227 3.13 -9.74 14.42
C ASP A 227 2.04 -10.80 14.58
N ASN A 228 1.30 -10.75 15.69
CA ASN A 228 0.16 -11.64 15.90
C ASN A 228 -0.96 -11.46 14.86
N ILE A 229 -1.23 -10.23 14.43
CA ILE A 229 -2.24 -9.94 13.39
C ILE A 229 -1.77 -10.49 12.04
N THR A 230 -0.52 -10.26 11.68
CA THR A 230 0.06 -10.68 10.40
C THR A 230 0.03 -12.20 10.24
N ASP A 231 0.38 -12.93 11.29
CA ASP A 231 0.40 -14.39 11.29
C ASP A 231 -1.03 -14.98 11.16
N ASN A 232 -2.00 -14.38 11.84
CA ASN A 232 -3.38 -14.88 11.88
C ASN A 232 -4.28 -14.28 10.77
N LYS A 233 -3.82 -13.23 10.06
CA LYS A 233 -4.55 -12.51 9.00
C LYS A 233 -5.92 -11.96 9.45
N LYS A 234 -6.17 -11.86 10.75
CA LYS A 234 -7.40 -11.34 11.34
C LYS A 234 -7.10 -10.57 12.61
N ILE A 235 -7.82 -9.47 12.78
CA ILE A 235 -7.80 -8.70 14.02
C ILE A 235 -9.06 -9.02 14.83
N SER A 236 -8.91 -9.31 16.11
CA SER A 236 -10.05 -9.42 16.99
C SER A 236 -10.51 -8.04 17.51
N PRO A 237 -11.80 -7.86 17.85
CA PRO A 237 -12.29 -6.59 18.40
C PRO A 237 -11.52 -6.13 19.65
N SER A 238 -11.04 -7.06 20.48
CA SER A 238 -10.25 -6.74 21.68
C SER A 238 -8.86 -6.20 21.31
N VAL A 239 -8.19 -6.79 20.33
CA VAL A 239 -6.88 -6.30 19.83
C VAL A 239 -7.03 -4.94 19.18
N GLU A 240 -8.09 -4.74 18.39
CA GLU A 240 -8.39 -3.45 17.80
C GLU A 240 -8.64 -2.37 18.85
N MET A 241 -9.39 -2.70 19.90
CA MET A 241 -9.62 -1.80 21.02
C MET A 241 -8.30 -1.45 21.74
N SER A 242 -7.41 -2.42 21.94
CA SER A 242 -6.10 -2.18 22.55
C SER A 242 -5.25 -1.20 21.72
N ILE A 243 -5.21 -1.35 20.41
CA ILE A 243 -4.51 -0.41 19.52
C ILE A 243 -5.11 1.00 19.65
N ASN A 244 -6.44 1.13 19.59
CA ASN A 244 -7.09 2.43 19.68
C ASN A 244 -6.86 3.08 21.07
N SER A 245 -6.85 2.30 22.16
CA SER A 245 -6.54 2.80 23.50
C SER A 245 -5.12 3.33 23.59
N LEU A 246 -4.13 2.57 23.13
CA LEU A 246 -2.72 3.00 23.09
C LEU A 246 -2.54 4.31 22.30
N ILE A 247 -3.16 4.41 21.12
CA ILE A 247 -3.09 5.62 20.29
C ILE A 247 -3.78 6.80 20.98
N SER A 248 -4.92 6.57 21.66
CA SER A 248 -5.63 7.57 22.44
C SER A 248 -4.76 8.16 23.56
N GLU A 249 -4.04 7.29 24.28
CA GLU A 249 -3.11 7.67 25.35
C GLU A 249 -1.96 8.53 24.80
N LEU A 250 -1.40 8.16 23.64
CA LEU A 250 -0.35 8.93 23.00
C LEU A 250 -0.77 10.37 22.67
N PHE A 251 -2.03 10.59 22.31
CA PHE A 251 -2.59 11.93 22.09
C PHE A 251 -3.08 12.63 23.34
N GLY A 252 -3.12 11.95 24.48
CA GLY A 252 -3.68 12.46 25.74
C GLY A 252 -5.18 12.74 25.64
N LEU A 253 -5.93 11.90 24.93
CA LEU A 253 -7.39 12.00 24.88
C LEU A 253 -7.99 11.55 26.22
N SER A 254 -9.00 12.29 26.70
CA SER A 254 -9.78 11.85 27.85
C SER A 254 -10.73 10.70 27.47
N ALA A 255 -11.24 9.97 28.45
CA ALA A 255 -12.21 8.90 28.24
C ALA A 255 -13.45 9.36 27.45
N ASN A 256 -13.93 10.60 27.71
CA ASN A 256 -15.06 11.15 26.96
C ASN A 256 -14.70 11.44 25.48
N GLU A 257 -13.51 11.98 25.22
CA GLU A 257 -13.01 12.24 23.86
C GLU A 257 -12.77 10.94 23.09
N PHE A 258 -12.17 9.93 23.73
CA PHE A 258 -11.99 8.61 23.16
C PHE A 258 -13.33 7.96 22.80
N ASN A 259 -14.29 7.93 23.72
CA ASN A 259 -15.61 7.39 23.45
C ASN A 259 -16.33 8.15 22.33
N HIS A 260 -16.16 9.47 22.24
CA HIS A 260 -16.71 10.26 21.13
C HIS A 260 -16.16 9.79 19.77
N VAL A 261 -14.84 9.59 19.66
CA VAL A 261 -14.20 9.09 18.43
C VAL A 261 -14.70 7.67 18.09
N MET A 262 -14.72 6.77 19.09
CA MET A 262 -15.11 5.38 18.87
C MET A 262 -16.57 5.22 18.40
N ASN A 263 -17.45 6.11 18.84
CA ASN A 263 -18.88 6.11 18.49
C ASN A 263 -19.19 6.90 17.19
N ALA A 264 -18.29 7.76 16.74
CA ALA A 264 -18.49 8.56 15.53
C ALA A 264 -18.26 7.76 14.24
N ILE A 265 -17.58 6.60 14.35
CA ILE A 265 -17.23 5.72 13.23
C ILE A 265 -17.93 4.39 13.47
N LEU A 266 -19.18 4.32 13.07
CA LEU A 266 -20.01 3.12 13.09
C LEU A 266 -20.16 2.58 11.66
#